data_dacb5c7231a279ae5aad505b060537c9
#
_entry.id   dacb5c7231a279ae5aad505b060537c9
#
_cell.length_a   1.000
_cell.length_b   1.000
_cell.length_c   1.000
_cell.angle_alpha   90.00
_cell.angle_beta   90.00
_cell.angle_gamma   90.00
#
_symmetry.space_group_name_H-M   'P 1'
#
loop_
_entity.id
_entity.type
_entity.pdbx_description
1 polymer ?
#
loop_
_entity_poly.entity_id
_entity_poly.type
_entity_poly.pdbx_seq_one_letter_code
_entity_poly.pdbx_strand_id
1 'polypeptide(L)'
;MKRVLAMILSTLMLLALCACGGTTTTDDGAATGGDAASGTDAAKSYSVAICQLMVHDALDAATKGFTDALSEAVKAAGATVEFDTQVAGEANLCTTVVGAQLAKKPDLVMANATPALLAAANGTTDIPVLGTSVTDYADTFAGSIPANVSGTSDAVPFDEQAQMMIDTLGLVAGDVVGVLYCTNESNSLIQYEAVKALFEAQGIVVEAYTFSETTELQAVTTSMAANCKAVYVPSDNTVASNDAIVGTICTEQNVPVYTSYGGTICYASLAIDYYELGVKTGEMAAQILLEGKAPADIEVATLTPTVSYNAELCTQLGIEVPAN
;
A
#
# COMPACT_ATOMS: atom_id res chain seq x y z
N MET A 1 30.59 -50.23 4.89
CA MET A 1 32.04 -50.43 4.61
C MET A 1 32.67 -49.06 4.43
N LYS A 2 33.58 -48.77 5.32
CA LYS A 2 34.84 -48.00 5.20
C LYS A 2 34.65 -46.53 4.82
N ARG A 3 34.75 -45.52 5.76
CA ARG A 3 36.01 -45.02 6.35
C ARG A 3 36.95 -44.50 5.25
N VAL A 4 37.51 -43.24 5.25
CA VAL A 4 38.45 -42.64 6.19
C VAL A 4 38.73 -41.24 5.61
N LEU A 5 38.69 -40.15 6.36
CA LEU A 5 39.80 -39.46 7.06
C LEU A 5 40.78 -38.75 6.10
N ALA A 6 41.12 -37.51 6.19
CA ALA A 6 41.98 -36.80 7.12
C ALA A 6 42.14 -35.37 6.61
N MET A 7 42.08 -34.39 7.42
CA MET A 7 43.04 -33.77 8.34
C MET A 7 44.21 -33.04 7.69
N ILE A 8 44.35 -31.78 8.16
CA ILE A 8 45.60 -31.07 8.58
C ILE A 8 46.30 -30.31 7.46
N LEU A 9 46.56 -28.98 7.59
CA LEU A 9 47.60 -28.29 8.39
C LEU A 9 47.52 -26.82 8.10
N SER A 10 47.21 -25.93 8.96
CA SER A 10 47.99 -25.07 9.85
C SER A 10 49.43 -24.75 9.42
N THR A 11 49.79 -23.48 9.31
CA THR A 11 51.01 -22.80 9.71
C THR A 11 50.91 -21.33 9.32
N LEU A 12 50.78 -20.39 10.18
CA LEU A 12 51.73 -19.75 11.12
C LEU A 12 52.96 -19.10 10.45
N MET A 13 53.17 -17.88 10.78
CA MET A 13 54.43 -17.14 10.89
C MET A 13 54.43 -15.80 10.12
N LEU A 14 54.97 -14.73 10.57
CA LEU A 14 55.60 -14.22 11.82
C LEU A 14 55.81 -12.73 11.64
N LEU A 15 55.85 -12.05 12.76
CA LEU A 15 56.35 -10.67 13.00
C LEU A 15 57.63 -10.32 12.26
N ALA A 16 57.74 -9.06 11.90
CA ALA A 16 59.02 -8.33 11.91
C ALA A 16 58.82 -6.95 12.47
N LEU A 17 59.22 -6.78 13.74
CA LEU A 17 59.63 -5.51 14.31
C LEU A 17 60.99 -5.13 13.74
N CYS A 18 61.16 -3.84 13.37
CA CYS A 18 62.45 -3.19 13.39
C CYS A 18 62.29 -1.82 14.04
N ALA A 19 62.84 -1.74 15.24
CA ALA A 19 63.13 -0.49 15.93
C ALA A 19 64.59 -0.14 15.68
N CYS A 20 64.84 1.15 15.48
CA CYS A 20 66.09 1.89 15.81
C CYS A 20 65.81 3.34 15.49
N GLY A 21 65.85 4.36 16.34
CA GLY A 21 66.81 4.65 17.40
C GLY A 21 67.74 5.77 16.96
N GLY A 22 67.65 6.93 17.64
CA GLY A 22 68.73 7.98 17.54
C GLY A 22 68.22 9.40 17.48
N THR A 23 68.02 10.03 18.64
CA THR A 23 68.66 11.20 19.31
C THR A 23 68.60 12.58 18.66
N THR A 24 67.88 13.44 19.39
CA THR A 24 68.11 14.86 19.81
C THR A 24 68.72 15.88 18.84
N THR A 25 67.98 16.98 18.64
CA THR A 25 68.33 18.30 19.15
C THR A 25 67.20 19.31 19.00
N THR A 26 67.05 20.14 20.00
CA THR A 26 66.27 21.36 20.18
C THR A 26 66.40 22.36 19.01
N ASP A 27 65.28 23.01 18.60
CA ASP A 27 65.16 24.47 18.69
C ASP A 27 63.70 24.95 18.35
N ASP A 28 63.41 26.13 18.89
CA ASP A 28 62.17 26.89 18.88
C ASP A 28 61.57 27.20 17.52
N GLY A 29 60.22 27.27 17.50
CA GLY A 29 59.50 27.88 16.38
C GLY A 29 57.98 27.72 16.50
N ALA A 30 57.31 28.66 17.15
CA ALA A 30 55.87 28.77 17.16
C ALA A 30 55.29 28.92 15.74
N ALA A 31 54.39 28.03 15.36
CA ALA A 31 53.39 28.28 14.30
C ALA A 31 52.10 27.56 14.62
N THR A 32 51.11 28.35 15.00
CA THR A 32 49.71 28.02 15.07
C THR A 32 49.22 27.55 13.70
N GLY A 33 48.93 26.28 13.57
CA GLY A 33 48.23 25.70 12.48
C GLY A 33 47.12 24.82 13.05
N GLY A 34 45.96 25.41 13.28
CA GLY A 34 44.76 24.65 13.60
C GLY A 34 44.33 23.87 12.36
N ASP A 35 44.63 22.59 12.32
CA ASP A 35 43.92 21.65 11.45
C ASP A 35 42.50 21.51 11.99
N ALA A 36 41.63 22.37 11.45
CA ALA A 36 40.21 22.08 11.48
C ALA A 36 39.99 20.83 10.61
N ALA A 37 39.97 19.68 11.23
CA ALA A 37 39.42 18.49 10.61
C ALA A 37 37.96 18.83 10.26
N SER A 38 37.77 19.27 9.02
CA SER A 38 36.44 19.30 8.38
C SER A 38 36.03 17.84 8.21
N GLY A 39 35.46 17.31 9.27
CA GLY A 39 34.65 16.10 9.16
C GLY A 39 33.49 16.46 8.24
N THR A 40 33.58 16.08 6.97
CA THR A 40 32.41 15.96 6.14
C THR A 40 31.62 14.82 6.77
N ASP A 41 30.64 15.17 7.63
CA ASP A 41 29.60 14.20 8.03
C ASP A 41 29.06 13.61 6.72
N ALA A 42 29.26 12.29 6.55
CA ALA A 42 28.67 11.61 5.41
C ALA A 42 27.17 11.83 5.50
N ALA A 43 26.58 12.33 4.43
CA ALA A 43 25.14 12.56 4.36
C ALA A 43 24.42 11.30 4.82
N LYS A 44 23.48 11.43 5.75
CA LYS A 44 22.71 10.30 6.25
C LYS A 44 21.95 9.66 5.10
N SER A 45 22.01 8.33 4.99
CA SER A 45 21.28 7.57 3.96
C SER A 45 20.26 6.69 4.64
N TYR A 46 19.04 6.69 4.11
CA TYR A 46 17.95 5.87 4.59
C TYR A 46 17.63 4.78 3.57
N SER A 47 17.21 3.62 4.06
CA SER A 47 16.79 2.47 3.27
C SER A 47 15.31 2.18 3.58
N VAL A 48 14.45 2.22 2.59
CA VAL A 48 13.02 2.02 2.73
C VAL A 48 12.58 0.85 1.86
N ALA A 49 11.96 -0.14 2.49
CA ALA A 49 11.33 -1.25 1.79
C ALA A 49 9.89 -0.88 1.41
N ILE A 50 9.48 -1.19 0.20
CA ILE A 50 8.11 -1.00 -0.28
C ILE A 50 7.57 -2.34 -0.75
N CYS A 51 6.55 -2.86 -0.06
CA CYS A 51 5.78 -4.00 -0.52
C CYS A 51 4.45 -3.52 -1.08
N GLN A 52 4.30 -3.52 -2.38
CA GLN A 52 3.03 -3.26 -3.06
C GLN A 52 2.35 -4.58 -3.37
N LEU A 53 1.04 -4.68 -3.09
CA LEU A 53 0.30 -5.92 -3.31
C LEU A 53 0.27 -6.31 -4.78
N MET A 54 -0.24 -5.43 -5.65
CA MET A 54 -0.45 -5.68 -7.07
C MET A 54 -0.12 -4.45 -7.91
N VAL A 55 -0.09 -4.63 -9.23
CA VAL A 55 0.03 -3.53 -10.21
C VAL A 55 -1.37 -3.12 -10.65
N HIS A 56 -1.77 -1.93 -10.30
CA HIS A 56 -2.93 -1.21 -10.85
C HIS A 56 -2.85 0.28 -10.48
N ASP A 57 -3.59 1.11 -11.20
CA ASP A 57 -3.45 2.57 -11.18
C ASP A 57 -3.47 3.18 -9.77
N ALA A 58 -4.35 2.71 -8.88
CA ALA A 58 -4.48 3.26 -7.53
C ALA A 58 -3.23 2.95 -6.66
N LEU A 59 -2.77 1.69 -6.62
CA LEU A 59 -1.57 1.34 -5.85
C LEU A 59 -0.30 1.94 -6.45
N ASP A 60 -0.19 2.00 -7.78
CA ASP A 60 0.95 2.61 -8.46
C ASP A 60 1.01 4.12 -8.15
N ALA A 61 -0.15 4.81 -8.14
CA ALA A 61 -0.24 6.21 -7.75
C ALA A 61 0.16 6.44 -6.28
N ALA A 62 -0.31 5.58 -5.36
CA ALA A 62 0.06 5.67 -3.94
C ALA A 62 1.55 5.44 -3.70
N THR A 63 2.15 4.43 -4.35
CA THR A 63 3.59 4.19 -4.28
C THR A 63 4.38 5.37 -4.84
N LYS A 64 3.92 5.95 -5.95
CA LYS A 64 4.57 7.11 -6.54
C LYS A 64 4.49 8.34 -5.64
N GLY A 65 3.33 8.67 -5.11
CA GLY A 65 3.14 9.79 -4.18
C GLY A 65 4.04 9.66 -2.95
N PHE A 66 4.12 8.46 -2.37
CA PHE A 66 5.00 8.15 -1.24
C PHE A 66 6.48 8.41 -1.57
N THR A 67 6.96 7.85 -2.67
CA THR A 67 8.37 7.98 -3.06
C THR A 67 8.76 9.41 -3.42
N ASP A 68 7.87 10.16 -4.08
CA ASP A 68 8.08 11.55 -4.44
C ASP A 68 8.19 12.42 -3.17
N ALA A 69 7.20 12.34 -2.27
CA ALA A 69 7.16 13.15 -1.05
C ALA A 69 8.33 12.85 -0.11
N LEU A 70 8.63 11.57 0.14
CA LEU A 70 9.75 11.21 1.00
C LEU A 70 11.10 11.60 0.40
N SER A 71 11.29 11.43 -0.92
CA SER A 71 12.51 11.85 -1.61
C SER A 71 12.75 13.35 -1.48
N GLU A 72 11.70 14.17 -1.65
CA GLU A 72 11.77 15.61 -1.51
C GLU A 72 12.15 16.02 -0.07
N ALA A 73 11.45 15.44 0.93
CA ALA A 73 11.71 15.73 2.34
C ALA A 73 13.13 15.34 2.77
N VAL A 74 13.60 14.15 2.41
CA VAL A 74 14.93 13.65 2.74
C VAL A 74 16.02 14.50 2.06
N LYS A 75 15.82 14.86 0.80
CA LYS A 75 16.72 15.76 0.06
C LYS A 75 16.81 17.15 0.69
N ALA A 76 15.66 17.71 1.11
CA ALA A 76 15.62 18.99 1.81
C ALA A 76 16.39 18.98 3.13
N ALA A 77 16.43 17.83 3.81
CA ALA A 77 17.21 17.59 5.03
C ALA A 77 18.71 17.31 4.76
N GLY A 78 19.17 17.33 3.50
CA GLY A 78 20.57 17.04 3.14
C GLY A 78 20.95 15.56 3.25
N ALA A 79 19.98 14.67 3.24
CA ALA A 79 20.15 13.22 3.31
C ALA A 79 19.79 12.54 1.97
N THR A 80 19.90 11.21 1.91
CA THR A 80 19.49 10.39 0.75
C THR A 80 18.55 9.27 1.20
N VAL A 81 17.73 8.77 0.29
CA VAL A 81 16.87 7.60 0.51
C VAL A 81 16.96 6.65 -0.67
N GLU A 82 17.03 5.35 -0.37
CA GLU A 82 16.97 4.26 -1.34
C GLU A 82 15.70 3.44 -1.12
N PHE A 83 15.00 3.10 -2.19
CA PHE A 83 13.77 2.32 -2.15
C PHE A 83 13.99 0.91 -2.71
N ASP A 84 13.65 -0.11 -1.92
CA ASP A 84 13.53 -1.49 -2.37
C ASP A 84 12.05 -1.80 -2.64
N THR A 85 11.58 -1.47 -3.83
CA THR A 85 10.17 -1.67 -4.22
C THR A 85 9.97 -3.05 -4.83
N GLN A 86 9.06 -3.83 -4.23
CA GLN A 86 8.69 -5.16 -4.69
C GLN A 86 7.17 -5.26 -4.80
N VAL A 87 6.69 -5.89 -5.87
CA VAL A 87 5.28 -6.22 -6.06
C VAL A 87 5.07 -7.69 -5.72
N ALA A 88 4.13 -7.97 -4.82
CA ALA A 88 3.84 -9.34 -4.41
C ALA A 88 3.09 -10.13 -5.49
N GLY A 89 2.14 -9.48 -6.17
CA GLY A 89 1.30 -10.08 -7.20
C GLY A 89 0.08 -10.82 -6.64
N GLU A 90 0.16 -11.36 -5.43
CA GLU A 90 -0.92 -12.06 -4.74
C GLU A 90 -0.80 -11.84 -3.21
N ALA A 91 -1.94 -11.85 -2.51
CA ALA A 91 -1.99 -11.59 -1.06
C ALA A 91 -1.11 -12.57 -0.25
N ASN A 92 -1.13 -13.85 -0.60
CA ASN A 92 -0.35 -14.90 0.06
C ASN A 92 1.18 -14.75 -0.13
N LEU A 93 1.64 -14.03 -1.16
CA LEU A 93 3.05 -13.80 -1.43
C LEU A 93 3.62 -12.61 -0.66
N CYS A 94 2.79 -11.73 -0.11
CA CYS A 94 3.24 -10.57 0.68
C CYS A 94 4.20 -10.97 1.81
N THR A 95 3.90 -12.07 2.52
CA THR A 95 4.77 -12.57 3.61
C THR A 95 6.18 -12.93 3.11
N THR A 96 6.28 -13.52 1.92
CA THR A 96 7.57 -13.89 1.32
C THR A 96 8.36 -12.66 0.90
N VAL A 97 7.69 -11.72 0.24
CA VAL A 97 8.31 -10.46 -0.21
C VAL A 97 8.80 -9.64 0.98
N VAL A 98 7.93 -9.40 1.94
CA VAL A 98 8.27 -8.65 3.16
C VAL A 98 9.39 -9.33 3.94
N GLY A 99 9.36 -10.66 4.10
CA GLY A 99 10.42 -11.40 4.78
C GLY A 99 11.80 -11.22 4.12
N ALA A 100 11.86 -11.20 2.78
CA ALA A 100 13.09 -10.93 2.04
C ALA A 100 13.57 -9.48 2.19
N GLN A 101 12.65 -8.52 2.27
CA GLN A 101 12.95 -7.10 2.50
C GLN A 101 13.45 -6.85 3.92
N LEU A 102 12.78 -7.41 4.94
CA LEU A 102 13.17 -7.29 6.35
C LEU A 102 14.56 -7.86 6.65
N ALA A 103 14.97 -8.91 5.92
CA ALA A 103 16.31 -9.48 6.03
C ALA A 103 17.43 -8.47 5.68
N LYS A 104 17.12 -7.42 4.91
CA LYS A 104 18.02 -6.32 4.55
C LYS A 104 18.08 -5.23 5.62
N LYS A 105 17.23 -5.31 6.66
CA LYS A 105 17.10 -4.36 7.78
C LYS A 105 16.86 -2.92 7.31
N PRO A 106 15.76 -2.67 6.60
CA PRO A 106 15.40 -1.30 6.20
C PRO A 106 15.11 -0.42 7.41
N ASP A 107 15.24 0.90 7.26
CA ASP A 107 14.90 1.87 8.30
C ASP A 107 13.37 2.05 8.45
N LEU A 108 12.61 1.70 7.40
CA LEU A 108 11.14 1.78 7.37
C LEU A 108 10.60 0.80 6.32
N VAL A 109 9.42 0.25 6.58
CA VAL A 109 8.63 -0.49 5.59
C VAL A 109 7.38 0.31 5.24
N MET A 110 7.14 0.56 3.96
CA MET A 110 5.87 1.00 3.43
C MET A 110 5.13 -0.21 2.83
N ALA A 111 3.94 -0.45 3.32
CA ALA A 111 3.09 -1.56 2.90
C ALA A 111 1.86 -1.01 2.18
N ASN A 112 1.75 -1.28 0.89
CA ASN A 112 0.67 -0.78 0.04
C ASN A 112 -0.39 -1.86 -0.17
N ALA A 113 -1.55 -1.66 0.42
CA ALA A 113 -2.73 -2.48 0.61
C ALA A 113 -2.73 -3.33 1.90
N THR A 114 -3.92 -3.71 2.36
CA THR A 114 -4.15 -4.45 3.62
C THR A 114 -3.35 -5.76 3.73
N PRO A 115 -3.27 -6.64 2.71
CA PRO A 115 -2.47 -7.86 2.81
C PRO A 115 -0.97 -7.58 3.00
N ALA A 116 -0.43 -6.55 2.36
CA ALA A 116 0.96 -6.13 2.54
C ALA A 116 1.21 -5.58 3.94
N LEU A 117 0.26 -4.78 4.49
CA LEU A 117 0.34 -4.25 5.85
C LEU A 117 0.33 -5.38 6.89
N LEU A 118 -0.58 -6.35 6.76
CA LEU A 118 -0.62 -7.52 7.64
C LEU A 118 0.70 -8.32 7.60
N ALA A 119 1.25 -8.53 6.41
CA ALA A 119 2.53 -9.22 6.27
C ALA A 119 3.68 -8.46 6.93
N ALA A 120 3.73 -7.13 6.78
CA ALA A 120 4.76 -6.29 7.39
C ALA A 120 4.63 -6.24 8.91
N ALA A 121 3.43 -6.01 9.44
CA ALA A 121 3.16 -5.95 10.88
C ALA A 121 3.45 -7.27 11.59
N ASN A 122 3.15 -8.40 10.95
CA ASN A 122 3.48 -9.73 11.48
C ASN A 122 4.97 -10.09 11.34
N GLY A 123 5.68 -9.45 10.42
CA GLY A 123 7.09 -9.72 10.13
C GLY A 123 8.07 -9.02 11.07
N THR A 124 7.69 -7.90 11.68
CA THR A 124 8.55 -7.11 12.55
C THR A 124 7.77 -6.32 13.61
N THR A 125 8.38 -6.18 14.80
CA THR A 125 7.91 -5.29 15.86
C THR A 125 8.84 -4.10 16.08
N ASP A 126 10.02 -4.11 15.47
CA ASP A 126 11.11 -3.17 15.74
C ASP A 126 11.24 -2.13 14.62
N ILE A 127 11.00 -2.53 13.37
CA ILE A 127 11.08 -1.64 12.22
C ILE A 127 9.74 -0.91 12.07
N PRO A 128 9.74 0.43 11.91
CA PRO A 128 8.55 1.20 11.61
C PRO A 128 7.84 0.70 10.34
N VAL A 129 6.53 0.56 10.41
CA VAL A 129 5.67 0.15 9.29
C VAL A 129 4.63 1.23 9.04
N LEU A 130 4.55 1.71 7.82
CA LEU A 130 3.47 2.57 7.34
C LEU A 130 2.65 1.85 6.29
N GLY A 131 1.35 1.70 6.57
CA GLY A 131 0.40 1.24 5.57
C GLY A 131 -0.08 2.41 4.70
N THR A 132 -0.41 2.13 3.46
CA THR A 132 -1.17 3.03 2.57
C THR A 132 -2.19 2.20 1.81
N SER A 133 -3.27 2.82 1.33
CA SER A 133 -4.36 2.09 0.66
C SER A 133 -4.94 0.95 1.52
N VAL A 134 -5.20 1.26 2.79
CA VAL A 134 -5.72 0.32 3.80
C VAL A 134 -7.08 0.81 4.24
N THR A 135 -8.12 -0.02 4.07
CA THR A 135 -9.49 0.39 4.33
C THR A 135 -9.76 0.64 5.81
N ASP A 136 -9.40 -0.27 6.69
CA ASP A 136 -9.70 -0.15 8.13
C ASP A 136 -8.59 -0.78 8.98
N TYR A 137 -7.86 0.06 9.70
CA TYR A 137 -6.81 -0.38 10.62
C TYR A 137 -7.37 -1.04 11.88
N ALA A 138 -8.50 -0.55 12.37
CA ALA A 138 -9.09 -1.08 13.60
C ALA A 138 -9.58 -2.51 13.38
N ASP A 139 -10.27 -2.76 12.27
CA ASP A 139 -10.73 -4.11 11.92
C ASP A 139 -9.55 -5.02 11.55
N THR A 140 -8.60 -4.52 10.74
CA THR A 140 -7.40 -5.25 10.32
C THR A 140 -6.60 -5.79 11.52
N PHE A 141 -6.55 -5.05 12.63
CA PHE A 141 -5.83 -5.41 13.85
C PHE A 141 -6.72 -5.75 15.04
N ALA A 142 -7.99 -6.07 14.81
CA ALA A 142 -8.97 -6.42 15.85
C ALA A 142 -9.00 -5.39 17.01
N GLY A 143 -8.91 -4.11 16.67
CA GLY A 143 -8.95 -2.97 17.61
C GLY A 143 -7.62 -2.65 18.29
N SER A 144 -6.52 -3.35 17.98
CA SER A 144 -5.21 -3.13 18.63
C SER A 144 -4.09 -2.98 17.60
N ILE A 145 -3.93 -1.78 17.06
CA ILE A 145 -2.86 -1.45 16.12
C ILE A 145 -1.49 -1.61 16.80
N PRO A 146 -0.54 -2.37 16.22
CA PRO A 146 0.80 -2.52 16.80
C PRO A 146 1.53 -1.17 16.93
N ALA A 147 2.34 -1.01 17.99
CA ALA A 147 3.00 0.26 18.29
C ALA A 147 4.01 0.73 17.21
N ASN A 148 4.50 -0.18 16.40
CA ASN A 148 5.37 0.13 15.26
C ASN A 148 4.60 0.38 13.95
N VAL A 149 3.28 0.44 13.97
CA VAL A 149 2.41 0.58 12.79
C VAL A 149 1.64 1.89 12.84
N SER A 150 1.57 2.58 11.71
CA SER A 150 0.67 3.68 11.40
C SER A 150 0.44 3.74 9.88
N GLY A 151 -0.10 4.84 9.35
CA GLY A 151 -0.25 5.04 7.92
C GLY A 151 -1.48 5.83 7.52
N THR A 152 -1.98 5.55 6.32
CA THR A 152 -3.14 6.22 5.75
C THR A 152 -4.24 5.22 5.39
N SER A 153 -5.49 5.66 5.55
CA SER A 153 -6.66 4.86 5.19
C SER A 153 -7.32 5.41 3.93
N ASP A 154 -7.74 4.51 3.05
CA ASP A 154 -8.53 4.79 1.86
C ASP A 154 -10.04 4.64 2.09
N ALA A 155 -10.46 4.45 3.34
CA ALA A 155 -11.87 4.36 3.67
C ALA A 155 -12.62 5.63 3.27
N VAL A 156 -13.77 5.43 2.66
CA VAL A 156 -14.72 6.45 2.28
C VAL A 156 -16.08 6.15 2.93
N PRO A 157 -16.98 7.12 3.10
CA PRO A 157 -18.29 6.87 3.67
C PRO A 157 -19.11 5.87 2.83
N PHE A 158 -19.31 4.65 3.33
CA PHE A 158 -20.04 3.59 2.60
C PHE A 158 -21.51 3.91 2.40
N ASP A 159 -22.10 4.65 3.34
CA ASP A 159 -23.47 5.14 3.26
C ASP A 159 -23.64 6.15 2.12
N GLU A 160 -22.68 7.05 1.92
CA GLU A 160 -22.70 7.99 0.80
C GLU A 160 -22.53 7.25 -0.54
N GLN A 161 -21.67 6.20 -0.60
CA GLN A 161 -21.50 5.38 -1.79
C GLN A 161 -22.80 4.61 -2.14
N ALA A 162 -23.42 3.95 -1.16
CA ALA A 162 -24.67 3.24 -1.36
C ALA A 162 -25.80 4.19 -1.78
N GLN A 163 -25.92 5.35 -1.12
CA GLN A 163 -26.92 6.37 -1.46
C GLN A 163 -26.71 6.92 -2.87
N MET A 164 -25.45 7.19 -3.25
CA MET A 164 -25.12 7.64 -4.59
C MET A 164 -25.56 6.65 -5.67
N MET A 165 -25.36 5.34 -5.46
CA MET A 165 -25.86 4.32 -6.37
C MET A 165 -27.39 4.29 -6.43
N ILE A 166 -28.05 4.36 -5.27
CA ILE A 166 -29.52 4.36 -5.20
C ILE A 166 -30.11 5.54 -6.00
N ASP A 167 -29.56 6.73 -5.77
CA ASP A 167 -30.09 7.97 -6.39
C ASP A 167 -29.80 8.01 -7.89
N THR A 168 -28.58 7.69 -8.31
CA THR A 168 -28.17 7.80 -9.72
C THR A 168 -28.76 6.72 -10.61
N LEU A 169 -28.99 5.51 -10.06
CA LEU A 169 -29.54 4.36 -10.81
C LEU A 169 -31.05 4.17 -10.60
N GLY A 170 -31.66 4.96 -9.72
CA GLY A 170 -33.08 4.80 -9.36
C GLY A 170 -33.37 3.41 -8.83
N LEU A 171 -32.52 2.90 -7.92
CA LEU A 171 -32.72 1.58 -7.32
C LEU A 171 -33.91 1.59 -6.37
N VAL A 172 -34.72 0.56 -6.44
CA VAL A 172 -35.92 0.40 -5.61
C VAL A 172 -35.95 -0.98 -4.92
N ALA A 173 -36.81 -1.12 -3.93
CA ALA A 173 -36.99 -2.39 -3.24
C ALA A 173 -37.28 -3.55 -4.22
N GLY A 174 -36.53 -4.63 -4.07
CA GLY A 174 -36.56 -5.82 -4.93
C GLY A 174 -35.55 -5.79 -6.09
N ASP A 175 -34.90 -4.66 -6.39
CA ASP A 175 -33.77 -4.64 -7.31
C ASP A 175 -32.58 -5.42 -6.72
N VAL A 176 -31.77 -6.04 -7.59
CA VAL A 176 -30.61 -6.84 -7.18
C VAL A 176 -29.33 -6.06 -7.49
N VAL A 177 -28.51 -5.87 -6.47
CA VAL A 177 -27.14 -5.33 -6.59
C VAL A 177 -26.16 -6.47 -6.34
N GLY A 178 -25.28 -6.72 -7.32
CA GLY A 178 -24.18 -7.67 -7.17
C GLY A 178 -22.97 -6.99 -6.52
N VAL A 179 -22.34 -7.64 -5.54
CA VAL A 179 -21.05 -7.19 -4.98
C VAL A 179 -19.99 -8.19 -5.37
N LEU A 180 -19.02 -7.73 -6.17
CA LEU A 180 -17.93 -8.56 -6.71
C LEU A 180 -16.64 -8.36 -5.91
N TYR A 181 -16.12 -9.42 -5.30
CA TYR A 181 -14.87 -9.32 -4.55
C TYR A 181 -14.10 -10.65 -4.42
N CYS A 182 -12.79 -10.52 -4.20
CA CYS A 182 -11.88 -11.62 -3.90
C CYS A 182 -11.95 -12.00 -2.42
N THR A 183 -12.17 -13.29 -2.13
CA THR A 183 -12.27 -13.79 -0.73
C THR A 183 -10.94 -13.75 0.03
N ASN A 184 -9.81 -13.56 -0.66
CA ASN A 184 -8.49 -13.45 -0.05
C ASN A 184 -8.15 -12.02 0.42
N GLU A 185 -9.09 -11.06 0.23
CA GLU A 185 -8.93 -9.66 0.62
C GLU A 185 -9.94 -9.28 1.71
N SER A 186 -9.48 -9.19 2.96
CA SER A 186 -10.34 -8.87 4.11
C SER A 186 -10.94 -7.46 4.03
N ASN A 187 -10.23 -6.49 3.43
CA ASN A 187 -10.74 -5.15 3.15
C ASN A 187 -12.02 -5.17 2.30
N SER A 188 -12.11 -6.07 1.35
CA SER A 188 -13.29 -6.21 0.49
C SER A 188 -14.49 -6.78 1.24
N LEU A 189 -14.26 -7.73 2.15
CA LEU A 189 -15.32 -8.30 3.00
C LEU A 189 -15.92 -7.24 3.94
N ILE A 190 -15.09 -6.39 4.56
CA ILE A 190 -15.54 -5.29 5.41
C ILE A 190 -16.50 -4.38 4.65
N GLN A 191 -16.11 -3.97 3.45
CA GLN A 191 -16.92 -3.10 2.59
C GLN A 191 -18.21 -3.80 2.14
N TYR A 192 -18.14 -5.09 1.77
CA TYR A 192 -19.32 -5.89 1.41
C TYR A 192 -20.34 -5.88 2.54
N GLU A 193 -19.95 -6.21 3.76
CA GLU A 193 -20.87 -6.25 4.90
C GLU A 193 -21.50 -4.88 5.18
N ALA A 194 -20.73 -3.80 5.08
CA ALA A 194 -21.21 -2.45 5.28
C ALA A 194 -22.24 -2.03 4.21
N VAL A 195 -21.92 -2.16 2.92
CA VAL A 195 -22.84 -1.74 1.84
C VAL A 195 -24.07 -2.65 1.75
N LYS A 196 -23.92 -3.95 2.07
CA LYS A 196 -25.04 -4.89 2.15
C LYS A 196 -26.08 -4.42 3.14
N ALA A 197 -25.68 -4.09 4.36
CA ALA A 197 -26.58 -3.60 5.38
C ALA A 197 -27.33 -2.32 4.95
N LEU A 198 -26.67 -1.43 4.22
CA LEU A 198 -27.22 -0.16 3.74
C LEU A 198 -28.25 -0.39 2.61
N PHE A 199 -27.95 -1.23 1.62
CA PHE A 199 -28.87 -1.56 0.54
C PHE A 199 -30.08 -2.35 1.04
N GLU A 200 -29.87 -3.36 1.91
CA GLU A 200 -30.96 -4.16 2.48
C GLU A 200 -31.91 -3.34 3.34
N ALA A 201 -31.42 -2.30 4.02
CA ALA A 201 -32.25 -1.35 4.77
C ALA A 201 -33.24 -0.58 3.87
N GLN A 202 -32.95 -0.47 2.57
CA GLN A 202 -33.82 0.13 1.54
C GLN A 202 -34.65 -0.92 0.79
N GLY A 203 -34.59 -2.19 1.20
CA GLY A 203 -35.28 -3.32 0.55
C GLY A 203 -34.63 -3.79 -0.74
N ILE A 204 -33.42 -3.33 -1.06
CA ILE A 204 -32.63 -3.77 -2.21
C ILE A 204 -31.99 -5.11 -1.86
N VAL A 205 -32.01 -6.06 -2.79
CA VAL A 205 -31.40 -7.38 -2.60
C VAL A 205 -29.91 -7.29 -2.93
N VAL A 206 -29.06 -7.80 -2.04
CA VAL A 206 -27.61 -7.83 -2.26
C VAL A 206 -27.16 -9.27 -2.44
N GLU A 207 -26.50 -9.56 -3.55
CA GLU A 207 -25.89 -10.85 -3.85
C GLU A 207 -24.37 -10.74 -3.90
N ALA A 208 -23.69 -11.62 -3.14
CA ALA A 208 -22.24 -11.72 -3.18
C ALA A 208 -21.78 -12.57 -4.36
N TYR A 209 -20.94 -12.02 -5.21
CA TYR A 209 -20.24 -12.70 -6.29
C TYR A 209 -18.75 -12.76 -5.95
N THR A 210 -18.31 -13.92 -5.48
CA THR A 210 -16.96 -14.08 -4.93
C THR A 210 -16.13 -15.05 -5.74
N PHE A 211 -14.84 -14.82 -5.71
CA PHE A 211 -13.82 -15.68 -6.29
C PHE A 211 -12.58 -15.70 -5.37
N SER A 212 -11.75 -16.71 -5.51
CA SER A 212 -10.48 -16.81 -4.80
C SER A 212 -9.28 -16.70 -5.73
N GLU A 213 -9.48 -17.07 -6.99
CA GLU A 213 -8.44 -17.08 -8.02
C GLU A 213 -8.86 -16.23 -9.21
N THR A 214 -7.94 -15.45 -9.78
CA THR A 214 -8.21 -14.56 -10.93
C THR A 214 -8.82 -15.33 -12.12
N THR A 215 -8.51 -16.62 -12.27
CA THR A 215 -9.06 -17.48 -13.32
C THR A 215 -10.57 -17.68 -13.24
N GLU A 216 -11.18 -17.44 -12.09
CA GLU A 216 -12.62 -17.55 -11.86
C GLU A 216 -13.36 -16.25 -12.19
N LEU A 217 -12.66 -15.10 -12.21
CA LEU A 217 -13.24 -13.76 -12.31
C LEU A 217 -14.16 -13.58 -13.50
N GLN A 218 -13.76 -14.05 -14.69
CA GLN A 218 -14.58 -13.92 -15.89
C GLN A 218 -15.92 -14.63 -15.76
N ALA A 219 -15.94 -15.86 -15.25
CA ALA A 219 -17.16 -16.65 -15.11
C ALA A 219 -18.08 -16.06 -14.04
N VAL A 220 -17.51 -15.64 -12.91
CA VAL A 220 -18.26 -15.01 -11.81
C VAL A 220 -18.87 -13.68 -12.28
N THR A 221 -18.10 -12.83 -12.96
CA THR A 221 -18.58 -11.55 -13.51
C THR A 221 -19.69 -11.77 -14.55
N THR A 222 -19.55 -12.76 -15.42
CA THR A 222 -20.60 -13.09 -16.42
C THR A 222 -21.90 -13.50 -15.74
N SER A 223 -21.82 -14.33 -14.70
CA SER A 223 -22.99 -14.74 -13.91
C SER A 223 -23.64 -13.55 -13.20
N MET A 224 -22.81 -12.69 -12.59
CA MET A 224 -23.27 -11.48 -11.90
C MET A 224 -24.00 -10.53 -12.85
N ALA A 225 -23.40 -10.20 -13.97
CA ALA A 225 -23.97 -9.26 -14.94
C ALA A 225 -25.31 -9.77 -15.53
N ALA A 226 -25.50 -11.08 -15.63
CA ALA A 226 -26.76 -11.67 -16.10
C ALA A 226 -27.91 -11.58 -15.08
N ASN A 227 -27.62 -11.38 -13.78
CA ASN A 227 -28.59 -11.48 -12.71
C ASN A 227 -28.83 -10.17 -11.94
N CYS A 228 -27.93 -9.19 -12.06
CA CYS A 228 -27.94 -7.97 -11.27
C CYS A 228 -28.32 -6.75 -12.11
N LYS A 229 -29.04 -5.82 -11.47
CA LYS A 229 -29.36 -4.51 -12.08
C LYS A 229 -28.17 -3.57 -12.05
N ALA A 230 -27.29 -3.69 -11.04
CA ALA A 230 -26.09 -2.89 -10.87
C ALA A 230 -25.03 -3.70 -10.11
N VAL A 231 -23.78 -3.27 -10.23
CA VAL A 231 -22.63 -3.89 -9.58
C VAL A 231 -21.90 -2.87 -8.70
N TYR A 232 -21.61 -3.27 -7.48
CA TYR A 232 -20.68 -2.59 -6.58
C TYR A 232 -19.39 -3.40 -6.47
N VAL A 233 -18.25 -2.72 -6.67
CA VAL A 233 -16.92 -3.29 -6.46
C VAL A 233 -16.27 -2.56 -5.29
N PRO A 234 -15.97 -3.25 -4.19
CA PRO A 234 -15.16 -2.71 -3.10
C PRO A 234 -13.77 -2.23 -3.56
N SER A 235 -12.96 -1.68 -2.67
CA SER A 235 -11.52 -1.45 -2.91
C SER A 235 -10.78 -2.79 -2.97
N ASP A 236 -11.13 -3.60 -3.97
CA ASP A 236 -10.62 -4.94 -4.22
C ASP A 236 -9.46 -4.89 -5.21
N ASN A 237 -8.27 -5.22 -4.75
CA ASN A 237 -7.05 -5.08 -5.56
C ASN A 237 -7.00 -6.10 -6.69
N THR A 238 -7.55 -7.31 -6.46
CA THR A 238 -7.58 -8.35 -7.50
C THR A 238 -8.53 -7.97 -8.63
N VAL A 239 -9.70 -7.40 -8.30
CA VAL A 239 -10.62 -6.84 -9.31
C VAL A 239 -9.98 -5.66 -10.02
N ALA A 240 -9.40 -4.70 -9.28
CA ALA A 240 -8.75 -3.50 -9.86
C ALA A 240 -7.62 -3.84 -10.82
N SER A 241 -6.83 -4.88 -10.53
CA SER A 241 -5.77 -5.37 -11.44
C SER A 241 -6.31 -6.03 -12.72
N ASN A 242 -7.60 -6.37 -12.74
CA ASN A 242 -8.27 -7.09 -13.84
C ASN A 242 -9.55 -6.36 -14.28
N ASP A 243 -9.67 -5.08 -14.01
CA ASP A 243 -10.88 -4.29 -14.20
C ASP A 243 -11.40 -4.32 -15.65
N ALA A 244 -10.51 -4.42 -16.63
CA ALA A 244 -10.88 -4.55 -18.04
C ALA A 244 -11.80 -5.75 -18.33
N ILE A 245 -11.64 -6.87 -17.60
CA ILE A 245 -12.52 -8.05 -17.73
C ILE A 245 -13.91 -7.68 -17.25
N VAL A 246 -14.00 -7.08 -16.06
CA VAL A 246 -15.27 -6.68 -15.43
C VAL A 246 -15.98 -5.62 -16.27
N GLY A 247 -15.23 -4.57 -16.66
CA GLY A 247 -15.76 -3.47 -17.47
C GLY A 247 -16.31 -3.94 -18.81
N THR A 248 -15.59 -4.81 -19.52
CA THR A 248 -16.04 -5.37 -20.81
C THR A 248 -17.35 -6.14 -20.65
N ILE A 249 -17.41 -7.10 -19.73
CA ILE A 249 -18.58 -7.96 -19.53
C ILE A 249 -19.82 -7.15 -19.11
N CYS A 250 -19.65 -6.25 -18.13
CA CYS A 250 -20.77 -5.45 -17.62
C CYS A 250 -21.27 -4.45 -18.67
N THR A 251 -20.35 -3.82 -19.44
CA THR A 251 -20.71 -2.90 -20.51
C THR A 251 -21.47 -3.59 -21.65
N GLU A 252 -21.05 -4.78 -22.07
CA GLU A 252 -21.75 -5.57 -23.11
C GLU A 252 -23.16 -5.97 -22.66
N GLN A 253 -23.40 -6.13 -21.38
CA GLN A 253 -24.71 -6.48 -20.81
C GLN A 253 -25.51 -5.25 -20.32
N ASN A 254 -25.01 -4.03 -20.51
CA ASN A 254 -25.57 -2.77 -20.05
C ASN A 254 -25.82 -2.74 -18.52
N VAL A 255 -24.94 -3.33 -17.75
CA VAL A 255 -24.98 -3.32 -16.28
C VAL A 255 -24.01 -2.26 -15.74
N PRO A 256 -24.48 -1.23 -15.04
CA PRO A 256 -23.63 -0.20 -14.48
C PRO A 256 -22.75 -0.75 -13.36
N VAL A 257 -21.47 -0.39 -13.39
CA VAL A 257 -20.46 -0.72 -12.37
C VAL A 257 -20.15 0.52 -11.57
N TYR A 258 -20.23 0.42 -10.27
CA TYR A 258 -19.71 1.37 -9.30
C TYR A 258 -18.45 0.78 -8.66
N THR A 259 -17.38 1.53 -8.53
CA THR A 259 -16.16 1.11 -7.84
C THR A 259 -15.84 2.04 -6.68
N SER A 260 -15.42 1.48 -5.55
CA SER A 260 -15.03 2.24 -4.37
C SER A 260 -13.68 2.98 -4.53
N TYR A 261 -12.86 2.54 -5.50
CA TYR A 261 -11.52 3.07 -5.76
C TYR A 261 -11.43 4.00 -6.99
N GLY A 262 -12.54 4.22 -7.71
CA GLY A 262 -12.52 4.97 -8.97
C GLY A 262 -12.13 4.10 -10.17
N GLY A 263 -11.43 4.68 -11.14
CA GLY A 263 -10.98 3.98 -12.34
C GLY A 263 -11.87 4.19 -13.56
N THR A 264 -11.60 3.46 -14.64
CA THR A 264 -12.21 3.71 -15.96
C THR A 264 -13.47 2.89 -16.21
N ILE A 265 -13.68 1.81 -15.47
CA ILE A 265 -14.80 0.88 -15.66
C ILE A 265 -16.08 1.30 -14.95
N CYS A 266 -16.00 2.25 -14.03
CA CYS A 266 -17.15 2.69 -13.25
C CYS A 266 -17.89 3.85 -13.93
N TYR A 267 -19.23 3.84 -13.83
CA TYR A 267 -20.04 4.99 -14.25
C TYR A 267 -19.91 6.15 -13.28
N ALA A 268 -19.67 5.87 -12.01
CA ALA A 268 -19.50 6.83 -10.92
C ALA A 268 -18.65 6.22 -9.81
N SER A 269 -18.00 7.09 -9.05
CA SER A 269 -17.29 6.73 -7.82
C SER A 269 -17.28 7.87 -6.82
N LEU A 270 -17.26 7.54 -5.54
CA LEU A 270 -16.82 8.40 -4.44
C LEU A 270 -15.51 7.81 -3.94
N ALA A 271 -14.40 8.43 -4.28
CA ALA A 271 -13.07 7.88 -4.03
C ALA A 271 -12.08 8.97 -3.61
N ILE A 272 -10.99 8.55 -3.01
CA ILE A 272 -9.87 9.43 -2.68
C ILE A 272 -8.86 9.52 -3.83
N ASP A 273 -8.00 10.53 -3.78
CA ASP A 273 -6.82 10.60 -4.65
C ASP A 273 -5.69 9.73 -4.06
N TYR A 274 -5.36 8.62 -4.72
CA TYR A 274 -4.34 7.70 -4.24
C TYR A 274 -2.91 8.25 -4.33
N TYR A 275 -2.64 9.17 -5.27
CA TYR A 275 -1.36 9.86 -5.28
C TYR A 275 -1.20 10.74 -4.02
N GLU A 276 -2.21 11.54 -3.70
CA GLU A 276 -2.21 12.37 -2.50
C GLU A 276 -2.19 11.53 -1.22
N LEU A 277 -2.83 10.36 -1.22
CA LEU A 277 -2.75 9.39 -0.12
C LEU A 277 -1.29 8.93 0.09
N GLY A 278 -0.62 8.60 -1.00
CA GLY A 278 0.80 8.26 -0.99
C GLY A 278 1.67 9.41 -0.51
N VAL A 279 1.44 10.64 -0.99
CA VAL A 279 2.13 11.84 -0.51
C VAL A 279 1.99 11.98 1.00
N LYS A 280 0.78 11.81 1.52
CA LYS A 280 0.52 11.86 2.97
C LYS A 280 1.30 10.80 3.74
N THR A 281 1.37 9.58 3.22
CA THR A 281 2.18 8.49 3.81
C THR A 281 3.68 8.83 3.77
N GLY A 282 4.16 9.46 2.69
CA GLY A 282 5.54 9.92 2.56
C GLY A 282 5.91 11.01 3.57
N GLU A 283 4.99 11.95 3.85
CA GLU A 283 5.15 12.95 4.91
C GLU A 283 5.26 12.29 6.31
N MET A 284 4.45 11.25 6.57
CA MET A 284 4.53 10.48 7.82
C MET A 284 5.87 9.75 7.95
N ALA A 285 6.37 9.17 6.84
CA ALA A 285 7.69 8.55 6.79
C ALA A 285 8.81 9.57 7.09
N ALA A 286 8.71 10.78 6.60
CA ALA A 286 9.66 11.86 6.90
C ALA A 286 9.67 12.21 8.39
N GLN A 287 8.51 12.26 9.06
CA GLN A 287 8.43 12.46 10.52
C GLN A 287 9.14 11.35 11.30
N ILE A 288 9.01 10.09 10.85
CA ILE A 288 9.68 8.95 11.48
C ILE A 288 11.19 9.02 11.26
N LEU A 289 11.63 9.16 10.00
CA LEU A 289 13.04 9.04 9.63
C LEU A 289 13.87 10.27 9.97
N LEU A 290 13.31 11.47 9.82
CA LEU A 290 14.04 12.73 10.02
C LEU A 290 13.86 13.30 11.42
N GLU A 291 12.68 13.18 12.01
CA GLU A 291 12.33 13.75 13.31
C GLU A 291 12.40 12.72 14.45
N GLY A 292 12.50 11.42 14.14
CA GLY A 292 12.56 10.34 15.12
C GLY A 292 11.23 10.06 15.84
N LYS A 293 10.09 10.43 15.22
CA LYS A 293 8.77 10.22 15.78
C LYS A 293 8.40 8.74 15.75
N ALA A 294 7.83 8.21 16.81
CA ALA A 294 7.36 6.83 16.81
C ALA A 294 6.07 6.68 15.99
N PRO A 295 5.85 5.57 15.26
CA PRO A 295 4.59 5.34 14.55
C PRO A 295 3.36 5.45 15.44
N ALA A 296 3.42 4.99 16.69
CA ALA A 296 2.33 5.10 17.66
C ALA A 296 1.92 6.55 17.99
N ASP A 297 2.80 7.53 17.75
CA ASP A 297 2.54 8.96 17.97
C ASP A 297 2.01 9.66 16.72
N ILE A 298 1.80 8.93 15.63
CA ILE A 298 1.27 9.41 14.36
C ILE A 298 -0.10 8.76 14.15
N GLU A 299 -1.14 9.57 14.15
CA GLU A 299 -2.50 9.07 13.90
C GLU A 299 -2.64 8.57 12.45
N VAL A 300 -3.45 7.53 12.25
CA VAL A 300 -3.84 7.08 10.91
C VAL A 300 -4.60 8.22 10.24
N ALA A 301 -4.09 8.66 9.08
CA ALA A 301 -4.67 9.77 8.35
C ALA A 301 -5.63 9.29 7.26
N THR A 302 -6.64 10.12 6.97
CA THR A 302 -7.60 9.94 5.87
C THR A 302 -7.58 11.17 4.98
N LEU A 303 -8.09 11.05 3.76
CA LEU A 303 -8.32 12.15 2.84
C LEU A 303 -9.81 12.39 2.65
N THR A 304 -10.16 13.58 2.17
CA THR A 304 -11.53 13.90 1.77
C THR A 304 -11.82 13.24 0.42
N PRO A 305 -12.84 12.40 0.30
CA PRO A 305 -13.17 11.79 -0.97
C PRO A 305 -13.81 12.80 -1.92
N THR A 306 -13.75 12.50 -3.22
CA THR A 306 -14.38 13.28 -4.28
C THR A 306 -15.29 12.42 -5.13
N VAL A 307 -16.42 13.01 -5.53
CA VAL A 307 -17.35 12.36 -6.46
C VAL A 307 -16.84 12.53 -7.89
N SER A 308 -16.84 11.45 -8.67
CA SER A 308 -16.58 11.52 -10.10
C SER A 308 -17.58 10.69 -10.89
N TYR A 309 -17.83 11.10 -12.15
CA TYR A 309 -18.70 10.41 -13.10
C TYR A 309 -17.96 10.21 -14.42
N ASN A 310 -18.08 9.02 -14.99
CA ASN A 310 -17.62 8.75 -16.34
C ASN A 310 -18.73 9.11 -17.32
N ALA A 311 -18.64 10.30 -17.92
CA ALA A 311 -19.69 10.85 -18.79
C ALA A 311 -19.96 9.96 -20.03
N GLU A 312 -18.94 9.26 -20.54
CA GLU A 312 -19.08 8.36 -21.68
C GLU A 312 -19.90 7.11 -21.29
N LEU A 313 -19.53 6.44 -20.19
CA LEU A 313 -20.29 5.30 -19.67
C LEU A 313 -21.71 5.70 -19.25
N CYS A 314 -21.86 6.85 -18.57
CA CYS A 314 -23.19 7.33 -18.20
C CYS A 314 -24.08 7.53 -19.44
N THR A 315 -23.53 8.13 -20.52
CA THR A 315 -24.27 8.30 -21.78
C THR A 315 -24.64 6.96 -22.40
N GLN A 316 -23.71 6.01 -22.45
CA GLN A 316 -23.94 4.67 -22.99
C GLN A 316 -25.00 3.89 -22.21
N LEU A 317 -24.99 4.01 -20.89
CA LEU A 317 -25.92 3.31 -19.98
C LEU A 317 -27.24 4.07 -19.76
N GLY A 318 -27.39 5.27 -20.34
CA GLY A 318 -28.59 6.11 -20.16
C GLY A 318 -28.73 6.66 -18.73
N ILE A 319 -27.61 6.86 -18.01
CA ILE A 319 -27.57 7.39 -16.65
C ILE A 319 -27.45 8.90 -16.73
N GLU A 320 -28.34 9.62 -16.06
CA GLU A 320 -28.27 11.09 -15.93
C GLU A 320 -27.23 11.44 -14.86
N VAL A 321 -26.18 12.19 -15.28
CA VAL A 321 -25.19 12.72 -14.32
C VAL A 321 -25.84 13.88 -13.57
N PRO A 322 -25.88 13.87 -12.22
CA PRO A 322 -26.42 14.98 -11.45
C PRO A 322 -25.71 16.29 -11.80
N ALA A 323 -26.48 17.37 -11.93
CA ALA A 323 -25.89 18.70 -12.10
C ALA A 323 -25.18 19.11 -10.80
N ASN A 324 -23.93 19.56 -10.92
CA ASN A 324 -23.14 20.08 -9.80
C ASN A 324 -23.73 21.36 -9.24
#